data_f92cb715d9036d5b4da0b9aa82d46d49
#
_entry.id   f92cb715d9036d5b4da0b9aa82d46d49
#
_cell.length_a   1.000
_cell.length_b   1.000
_cell.length_c   1.000
_cell.angle_alpha   90.00
_cell.angle_beta   90.00
_cell.angle_gamma   90.00
#
_symmetry.space_group_name_H-M   'P 1'
#
loop_
_entity.id
_entity.type
_entity.pdbx_description
1 polymer ?
#
loop_
_entity_poly.entity_id
_entity_poly.type
_entity_poly.pdbx_seq_one_letter_code
_entity_poly.pdbx_strand_id
1 'polypeptide(L)'
;MTATSIHAYQIADEFRKRNKKVVLGGIHPSFLPDEAIQHADCVVIGEAENLWKIVLDDFQKGQIKKFYKSEELPCLTDLPPARLDLLGKGYLLKNVFQTTRGCPHNCGFCSVSTFNGRRYRHRPVEKIIEEVSRCRSRMIGFLDDNIVGNPKYSKELFRALIHLKKKWVSQGTVKMAEDEELISLAQKCGCISLFVGFESVNEMNLEEMHKQFNPI
;
A
#
# COMPACT_ATOMS: atom_id res chain seq x y z
N MET A 1 5.35 -3.78 8.96
CA MET A 1 6.72 -3.54 8.45
C MET A 1 7.70 -4.23 9.37
N THR A 2 8.86 -4.66 8.87
CA THR A 2 9.86 -5.37 9.68
C THR A 2 10.28 -4.61 10.94
N ALA A 3 10.44 -3.30 10.85
CA ALA A 3 10.80 -2.46 12.01
C ALA A 3 9.79 -2.51 13.18
N THR A 4 8.57 -2.91 12.94
CA THR A 4 7.51 -3.00 13.96
C THR A 4 7.10 -4.43 14.29
N SER A 5 7.74 -5.44 13.68
CA SER A 5 7.35 -6.85 13.84
C SER A 5 7.50 -7.34 15.28
N ILE A 6 8.60 -7.02 15.93
CA ILE A 6 8.85 -7.42 17.34
C ILE A 6 7.71 -6.91 18.26
N HIS A 7 7.34 -5.64 18.10
CA HIS A 7 6.26 -5.07 18.90
C HIS A 7 4.89 -5.70 18.57
N ALA A 8 4.62 -5.98 17.28
CA ALA A 8 3.42 -6.68 16.87
C ALA A 8 3.36 -8.10 17.47
N TYR A 9 4.48 -8.82 17.52
CA TYR A 9 4.57 -10.14 18.14
C TYR A 9 4.34 -10.09 19.64
N GLN A 10 4.89 -9.11 20.34
CA GLN A 10 4.63 -8.90 21.77
C GLN A 10 3.14 -8.68 22.05
N ILE A 11 2.48 -7.85 21.24
CA ILE A 11 1.01 -7.64 21.36
C ILE A 11 0.26 -8.95 21.08
N ALA A 12 0.63 -9.67 20.02
CA ALA A 12 0.02 -10.94 19.66
C ALA A 12 0.11 -11.97 20.80
N ASP A 13 1.30 -12.11 21.40
CA ASP A 13 1.53 -13.01 22.51
C ASP A 13 0.69 -12.65 23.76
N GLU A 14 0.52 -11.35 24.04
CA GLU A 14 -0.33 -10.88 25.13
C GLU A 14 -1.81 -11.23 24.91
N PHE A 15 -2.31 -11.15 23.67
CA PHE A 15 -3.66 -11.60 23.34
C PHE A 15 -3.80 -13.12 23.47
N ARG A 16 -2.82 -13.90 23.01
CA ARG A 16 -2.82 -15.36 23.12
C ARG A 16 -2.77 -15.83 24.57
N LYS A 17 -1.98 -15.18 25.43
CA LYS A 17 -1.99 -15.44 26.90
C LYS A 17 -3.37 -15.27 27.52
N ARG A 18 -4.21 -14.41 26.94
CA ARG A 18 -5.61 -14.19 27.35
C ARG A 18 -6.61 -15.08 26.62
N ASN A 19 -6.14 -16.17 26.02
CA ASN A 19 -6.95 -17.11 25.23
C ASN A 19 -7.72 -16.45 24.07
N LYS A 20 -7.18 -15.38 23.48
CA LYS A 20 -7.72 -14.77 22.27
C LYS A 20 -6.99 -15.32 21.05
N LYS A 21 -7.76 -15.64 20.02
CA LYS A 21 -7.19 -16.05 18.73
C LYS A 21 -6.58 -14.86 18.02
N VAL A 22 -5.38 -15.05 17.50
CA VAL A 22 -4.62 -14.02 16.80
C VAL A 22 -4.36 -14.42 15.36
N VAL A 23 -4.66 -13.51 14.46
CA VAL A 23 -4.33 -13.61 13.03
C VAL A 23 -3.31 -12.53 12.70
N LEU A 24 -2.18 -12.91 12.12
CA LEU A 24 -1.17 -11.98 11.61
C LEU A 24 -1.19 -11.94 10.08
N GLY A 25 -0.89 -10.79 9.51
CA GLY A 25 -0.81 -10.59 8.07
C GLY A 25 -0.01 -9.35 7.70
N GLY A 26 0.02 -9.04 6.41
CA GLY A 26 0.79 -7.93 5.85
C GLY A 26 2.17 -8.36 5.37
N ILE A 27 3.00 -7.41 4.95
CA ILE A 27 4.27 -7.68 4.23
C ILE A 27 5.21 -8.58 5.03
N HIS A 28 5.51 -8.24 6.29
CA HIS A 28 6.49 -9.00 7.07
C HIS A 28 6.04 -10.44 7.34
N PRO A 29 4.83 -10.72 7.87
CA PRO A 29 4.36 -12.10 8.03
C PRO A 29 4.23 -12.88 6.72
N SER A 30 4.02 -12.19 5.60
CA SER A 30 3.96 -12.86 4.29
C SER A 30 5.32 -13.34 3.79
N PHE A 31 6.40 -12.66 4.14
CA PHE A 31 7.77 -13.07 3.80
C PHE A 31 8.38 -14.03 4.81
N LEU A 32 7.94 -13.96 6.07
CA LEU A 32 8.44 -14.78 7.18
C LEU A 32 7.28 -15.49 7.91
N PRO A 33 6.49 -16.32 7.21
CA PRO A 33 5.28 -16.91 7.80
C PRO A 33 5.59 -17.89 8.93
N ASP A 34 6.72 -18.63 8.84
CA ASP A 34 7.14 -19.57 9.86
C ASP A 34 7.63 -18.89 11.15
N GLU A 35 8.13 -17.67 11.05
CA GLU A 35 8.41 -16.82 12.21
C GLU A 35 7.10 -16.30 12.81
N ALA A 36 6.24 -15.72 11.98
CA ALA A 36 4.99 -15.10 12.42
C ALA A 36 4.03 -16.09 13.09
N ILE A 37 3.97 -17.36 12.63
CA ILE A 37 3.07 -18.37 13.20
C ILE A 37 3.45 -18.78 14.64
N GLN A 38 4.66 -18.50 15.08
CA GLN A 38 5.08 -18.74 16.46
C GLN A 38 4.32 -17.79 17.42
N HIS A 39 3.91 -16.63 16.94
CA HIS A 39 3.21 -15.59 17.69
C HIS A 39 1.71 -15.48 17.36
N ALA A 40 1.20 -16.31 16.45
CA ALA A 40 -0.20 -16.28 16.01
C ALA A 40 -0.84 -17.66 15.95
N ASP A 41 -2.16 -17.71 15.89
CA ASP A 41 -2.91 -18.92 15.59
C ASP A 41 -3.07 -19.14 14.08
N CYS A 42 -2.94 -18.05 13.33
CA CYS A 42 -3.10 -18.04 11.88
C CYS A 42 -2.24 -16.93 11.24
N VAL A 43 -1.68 -17.19 10.08
CA VAL A 43 -1.00 -16.20 9.22
C VAL A 43 -1.68 -16.14 7.87
N VAL A 44 -2.07 -14.92 7.45
CA VAL A 44 -2.55 -14.64 6.10
C VAL A 44 -1.38 -14.14 5.25
N ILE A 45 -1.03 -14.89 4.23
CA ILE A 45 0.09 -14.64 3.33
C ILE A 45 -0.41 -13.89 2.11
N GLY A 46 0.15 -12.71 1.85
CA GLY A 46 -0.26 -11.82 0.77
C GLY A 46 -1.42 -10.90 1.15
N GLU A 47 -2.24 -10.56 0.18
CA GLU A 47 -3.40 -9.68 0.35
C GLU A 47 -4.60 -10.46 0.91
N ALA A 48 -5.28 -9.89 1.89
CA ALA A 48 -6.29 -10.61 2.68
C ALA A 48 -7.71 -10.55 2.08
N GLU A 49 -7.97 -9.68 1.12
CA GLU A 49 -9.32 -9.38 0.65
C GLU A 49 -10.08 -10.62 0.17
N ASN A 50 -9.42 -11.49 -0.61
CA ASN A 50 -10.03 -12.75 -1.09
C ASN A 50 -10.10 -13.84 0.00
N LEU A 51 -9.39 -13.67 1.11
CA LEU A 51 -9.21 -14.70 2.13
C LEU A 51 -9.96 -14.40 3.42
N TRP A 52 -10.21 -13.12 3.73
CA TRP A 52 -10.67 -12.72 5.05
C TRP A 52 -12.00 -13.35 5.45
N LYS A 53 -12.94 -13.44 4.49
CA LYS A 53 -14.20 -14.12 4.74
C LYS A 53 -14.01 -15.61 5.06
N ILE A 54 -13.11 -16.29 4.35
CA ILE A 54 -12.80 -17.71 4.57
C ILE A 54 -12.19 -17.90 5.96
N VAL A 55 -11.26 -17.03 6.35
CA VAL A 55 -10.64 -17.06 7.69
C VAL A 55 -11.70 -16.93 8.79
N LEU A 56 -12.64 -16.00 8.63
CA LEU A 56 -13.72 -15.78 9.60
C LEU A 56 -14.70 -16.95 9.65
N ASP A 57 -15.09 -17.51 8.50
CA ASP A 57 -15.97 -18.66 8.41
C ASP A 57 -15.34 -19.91 9.09
N ASP A 58 -14.04 -20.15 8.84
CA ASP A 58 -13.29 -21.24 9.46
C ASP A 58 -13.11 -21.01 10.97
N PHE A 59 -12.87 -19.78 11.38
CA PHE A 59 -12.80 -19.42 12.79
C PHE A 59 -14.12 -19.71 13.52
N GLN A 60 -15.26 -19.33 12.96
CA GLN A 60 -16.58 -19.58 13.55
C GLN A 60 -16.89 -21.07 13.69
N LYS A 61 -16.38 -21.89 12.77
CA LYS A 61 -16.51 -23.36 12.81
C LYS A 61 -15.47 -24.03 13.72
N GLY A 62 -14.55 -23.29 14.32
CA GLY A 62 -13.44 -23.83 15.10
C GLY A 62 -12.37 -24.56 14.28
N GLN A 63 -12.30 -24.29 12.97
CA GLN A 63 -11.45 -24.98 11.99
C GLN A 63 -10.38 -24.07 11.36
N ILE A 64 -9.97 -23.02 12.08
CA ILE A 64 -8.95 -22.09 11.60
C ILE A 64 -7.64 -22.81 11.26
N LYS A 65 -7.10 -22.53 10.07
CA LYS A 65 -5.83 -23.09 9.61
C LYS A 65 -4.66 -22.21 10.01
N LYS A 66 -3.47 -22.79 10.10
CA LYS A 66 -2.25 -22.04 10.40
C LYS A 66 -1.92 -21.00 9.32
N PHE A 67 -2.14 -21.36 8.05
CA PHE A 67 -1.81 -20.50 6.91
C PHE A 67 -2.97 -20.41 5.94
N TYR A 68 -3.20 -19.19 5.45
CA TYR A 68 -4.06 -18.89 4.31
C TYR A 68 -3.26 -18.11 3.28
N LYS A 69 -3.32 -18.56 2.03
CA LYS A 69 -2.65 -17.93 0.89
C LYS A 69 -3.58 -17.99 -0.30
N SER A 70 -3.71 -16.88 -1.05
CA SER A 70 -4.43 -16.84 -2.31
C SER A 70 -3.43 -16.94 -3.47
N GLU A 71 -3.78 -17.71 -4.49
CA GLU A 71 -3.05 -17.74 -5.76
C GLU A 71 -3.34 -16.49 -6.60
N GLU A 72 -4.50 -15.86 -6.36
CA GLU A 72 -4.95 -14.70 -7.12
C GLU A 72 -4.88 -13.43 -6.29
N LEU A 73 -4.40 -12.36 -6.93
CA LEU A 73 -4.44 -11.02 -6.34
C LEU A 73 -5.87 -10.47 -6.42
N PRO A 74 -6.37 -9.77 -5.37
CA PRO A 74 -7.71 -9.22 -5.37
C PRO A 74 -7.89 -8.14 -6.43
N CYS A 75 -9.10 -8.07 -6.98
CA CYS A 75 -9.52 -6.94 -7.80
C CYS A 75 -9.65 -5.69 -6.91
N LEU A 76 -9.09 -4.57 -7.36
CA LEU A 76 -9.14 -3.32 -6.58
C LEU A 76 -10.41 -2.50 -6.84
N THR A 77 -11.23 -2.89 -7.81
CA THR A 77 -12.46 -2.16 -8.17
C THR A 77 -13.51 -2.16 -7.05
N ASP A 78 -13.62 -3.29 -6.34
CA ASP A 78 -14.68 -3.50 -5.35
C ASP A 78 -14.18 -3.39 -3.91
N LEU A 79 -13.00 -2.83 -3.71
CA LEU A 79 -12.49 -2.60 -2.37
C LEU A 79 -13.37 -1.58 -1.63
N PRO A 80 -13.82 -1.91 -0.40
CA PRO A 80 -14.54 -0.95 0.42
C PRO A 80 -13.63 0.21 0.82
N PRO A 81 -14.18 1.40 1.04
CA PRO A 81 -13.41 2.52 1.56
C PRO A 81 -12.88 2.21 2.97
N ALA A 82 -11.69 2.72 3.27
CA ALA A 82 -11.13 2.59 4.61
C ALA A 82 -11.98 3.32 5.65
N ARG A 83 -12.21 2.69 6.81
CA ARG A 83 -12.95 3.25 7.94
C ARG A 83 -12.11 4.28 8.70
N LEU A 84 -11.76 5.38 8.04
CA LEU A 84 -10.95 6.47 8.61
C LEU A 84 -11.65 7.17 9.78
N ASP A 85 -12.96 7.04 9.87
CA ASP A 85 -13.80 7.52 10.98
C ASP A 85 -13.48 6.84 12.31
N LEU A 86 -12.92 5.62 12.27
CA LEU A 86 -12.50 4.85 13.45
C LEU A 86 -11.11 5.22 13.96
N LEU A 87 -10.35 6.01 13.22
CA LEU A 87 -9.02 6.43 13.66
C LEU A 87 -9.10 7.37 14.87
N GLY A 88 -8.40 7.00 15.93
CA GLY A 88 -8.26 7.80 17.14
C GLY A 88 -7.56 9.14 16.94
N LYS A 89 -7.41 9.89 18.02
CA LYS A 89 -6.57 11.11 18.06
C LYS A 89 -5.08 10.70 18.09
N GLY A 90 -4.19 11.54 17.56
CA GLY A 90 -2.73 11.33 17.65
C GLY A 90 -2.02 10.96 16.34
N TYR A 91 -2.74 10.71 15.26
CA TYR A 91 -2.13 10.52 13.93
C TYR A 91 -1.86 11.87 13.27
N LEU A 92 -0.65 12.06 12.76
CA LEU A 92 -0.25 13.28 12.05
C LEU A 92 -1.05 13.45 10.74
N LEU A 93 -1.23 12.36 10.01
CA LEU A 93 -2.01 12.31 8.78
C LEU A 93 -3.07 11.22 8.92
N LYS A 94 -4.33 11.63 9.08
CA LYS A 94 -5.47 10.70 9.27
C LYS A 94 -6.17 10.34 7.98
N ASN A 95 -6.11 11.22 7.01
CA ASN A 95 -6.89 11.10 5.78
C ASN A 95 -5.95 10.57 4.70
N VAL A 96 -5.81 9.25 4.69
CA VAL A 96 -4.94 8.54 3.75
C VAL A 96 -5.79 7.66 2.84
N PHE A 97 -5.43 7.67 1.56
CA PHE A 97 -6.12 6.92 0.50
C PHE A 97 -5.12 6.08 -0.25
N GLN A 98 -5.57 5.02 -0.86
CA GLN A 98 -4.77 4.19 -1.73
C GLN A 98 -5.42 4.17 -3.11
N THR A 99 -4.66 4.55 -4.14
CA THR A 99 -5.16 4.57 -5.52
C THR A 99 -4.62 3.40 -6.32
N THR A 100 -3.44 2.91 -5.94
CA THR A 100 -2.75 1.82 -6.64
C THR A 100 -2.13 0.84 -5.66
N ARG A 101 -1.82 -0.36 -6.11
CA ARG A 101 -1.00 -1.35 -5.42
C ARG A 101 0.11 -1.87 -6.32
N GLY A 102 1.31 -1.93 -5.75
CA GLY A 102 2.50 -2.39 -6.44
C GLY A 102 3.21 -1.28 -7.20
N CYS A 103 4.23 -1.68 -7.92
CA CYS A 103 5.07 -0.79 -8.71
C CYS A 103 5.43 -1.50 -10.03
N PRO A 104 5.48 -0.80 -11.17
CA PRO A 104 5.84 -1.41 -12.45
C PRO A 104 7.34 -1.76 -12.53
N HIS A 105 8.14 -1.24 -11.60
CA HIS A 105 9.57 -1.47 -11.55
C HIS A 105 9.93 -2.74 -10.78
N ASN A 106 11.10 -3.29 -11.04
CA ASN A 106 11.60 -4.52 -10.41
C ASN A 106 12.95 -4.28 -9.71
N CYS A 107 13.03 -3.26 -8.86
CA CYS A 107 14.25 -2.99 -8.10
C CYS A 107 14.61 -4.16 -7.19
N GLY A 108 15.87 -4.60 -7.23
CA GLY A 108 16.33 -5.82 -6.56
C GLY A 108 16.19 -5.80 -5.03
N PHE A 109 16.21 -4.62 -4.41
CA PHE A 109 16.07 -4.44 -2.96
C PHE A 109 14.62 -4.24 -2.50
N CYS A 110 13.65 -4.07 -3.42
CA CYS A 110 12.30 -3.63 -3.07
C CYS A 110 11.34 -4.81 -2.85
N SER A 111 10.79 -4.90 -1.65
CA SER A 111 9.79 -5.91 -1.30
C SER A 111 8.42 -5.69 -1.95
N VAL A 112 8.11 -4.46 -2.38
CA VAL A 112 6.81 -4.10 -2.96
C VAL A 112 6.50 -4.92 -4.21
N SER A 113 7.44 -4.98 -5.15
CA SER A 113 7.27 -5.73 -6.41
C SER A 113 7.02 -7.21 -6.16
N THR A 114 7.76 -7.81 -5.23
CA THR A 114 7.62 -9.22 -4.87
C THR A 114 6.30 -9.48 -4.16
N PHE A 115 5.93 -8.65 -3.19
CA PHE A 115 4.67 -8.78 -2.44
C PHE A 115 3.44 -8.66 -3.33
N ASN A 116 3.46 -7.73 -4.30
CA ASN A 116 2.36 -7.50 -5.24
C ASN A 116 2.45 -8.35 -6.52
N GLY A 117 3.27 -9.42 -6.53
CA GLY A 117 3.41 -10.33 -7.67
C GLY A 117 3.96 -9.64 -8.92
N ARG A 118 4.77 -8.59 -8.76
CA ARG A 118 5.33 -7.76 -9.84
C ARG A 118 4.26 -7.16 -10.77
N ARG A 119 3.09 -6.84 -10.19
CA ARG A 119 1.97 -6.24 -10.90
C ARG A 119 1.70 -4.84 -10.35
N TYR A 120 1.31 -3.95 -11.26
CA TYR A 120 0.81 -2.63 -10.92
C TYR A 120 -0.68 -2.58 -11.19
N ARG A 121 -1.48 -2.42 -10.16
CA ARG A 121 -2.93 -2.41 -10.23
C ARG A 121 -3.46 -1.09 -9.70
N HIS A 122 -4.55 -0.61 -10.26
CA HIS A 122 -5.16 0.66 -9.86
C HIS A 122 -6.66 0.50 -9.60
N ARG A 123 -7.16 1.36 -8.75
CA ARG A 123 -8.60 1.52 -8.47
C ARG A 123 -9.22 2.45 -9.50
N PRO A 124 -10.54 2.33 -9.79
CA PRO A 124 -11.25 3.30 -10.63
C PRO A 124 -11.13 4.72 -10.07
N VAL A 125 -10.84 5.68 -10.96
CA VAL A 125 -10.65 7.08 -10.55
C VAL A 125 -11.90 7.63 -9.87
N GLU A 126 -13.08 7.28 -10.35
CA GLU A 126 -14.37 7.73 -9.81
C GLU A 126 -14.54 7.33 -8.34
N LYS A 127 -14.13 6.10 -7.98
CA LYS A 127 -14.18 5.60 -6.60
C LYS A 127 -13.26 6.40 -5.67
N ILE A 128 -12.06 6.72 -6.16
CA ILE A 128 -11.10 7.54 -5.40
C ILE A 128 -11.65 8.95 -5.19
N ILE A 129 -12.20 9.56 -6.24
CA ILE A 129 -12.78 10.92 -6.17
C ILE A 129 -13.96 10.94 -5.20
N GLU A 130 -14.83 9.94 -5.22
CA GLU A 130 -15.93 9.80 -4.28
C GLU A 130 -15.44 9.74 -2.83
N GLU A 131 -14.44 8.90 -2.53
CA GLU A 131 -13.85 8.78 -1.19
C GLU A 131 -13.18 10.08 -0.73
N VAL A 132 -12.36 10.70 -1.58
CA VAL A 132 -11.66 11.95 -1.28
C VAL A 132 -12.62 13.12 -1.10
N SER A 133 -13.72 13.17 -1.86
CA SER A 133 -14.74 14.22 -1.74
C SER A 133 -15.45 14.22 -0.38
N ARG A 134 -15.67 13.04 0.19
CA ARG A 134 -16.27 12.87 1.53
C ARG A 134 -15.34 13.29 2.67
N CYS A 135 -14.04 13.38 2.39
CA CYS A 135 -13.07 13.79 3.38
C CYS A 135 -13.11 15.30 3.60
N ARG A 136 -13.35 15.75 4.85
CA ARG A 136 -13.39 17.17 5.20
C ARG A 136 -12.00 17.82 5.26
N SER A 137 -10.94 17.04 5.46
CA SER A 137 -9.58 17.58 5.54
C SER A 137 -9.14 18.17 4.19
N ARG A 138 -8.42 19.28 4.25
CA ARG A 138 -7.72 19.83 3.08
C ARG A 138 -6.40 19.13 2.81
N MET A 139 -5.78 18.55 3.86
CA MET A 139 -4.53 17.77 3.75
C MET A 139 -4.86 16.29 3.73
N ILE A 140 -4.38 15.58 2.72
CA ILE A 140 -4.55 14.14 2.54
C ILE A 140 -3.22 13.49 2.15
N GLY A 141 -3.13 12.18 2.26
CA GLY A 141 -2.01 11.38 1.77
C GLY A 141 -2.48 10.29 0.82
N PHE A 142 -1.70 10.00 -0.20
CA PHE A 142 -1.85 8.78 -0.98
C PHE A 142 -0.74 7.81 -0.57
N LEU A 143 -1.14 6.60 -0.12
CA LEU A 143 -0.23 5.54 0.35
C LEU A 143 0.20 4.60 -0.79
N ASP A 144 0.28 5.14 -1.98
CA ASP A 144 0.73 4.38 -3.14
C ASP A 144 2.24 4.17 -3.09
N ASP A 145 2.71 2.99 -3.48
CA ASP A 145 4.13 2.70 -3.60
C ASP A 145 4.78 3.52 -4.73
N ASN A 146 4.00 3.84 -5.76
CA ASN A 146 4.41 4.69 -6.88
C ASN A 146 3.16 5.27 -7.57
N ILE A 147 2.70 6.45 -7.13
CA ILE A 147 1.49 7.09 -7.68
C ILE A 147 1.61 7.45 -9.17
N VAL A 148 2.82 7.55 -9.67
CA VAL A 148 3.13 7.90 -11.07
C VAL A 148 3.56 6.69 -11.91
N GLY A 149 3.38 5.48 -11.41
CA GLY A 149 3.81 4.24 -12.06
C GLY A 149 3.10 3.94 -13.38
N ASN A 150 1.91 4.50 -13.61
CA ASN A 150 1.21 4.50 -14.90
C ASN A 150 0.84 5.94 -15.27
N PRO A 151 1.60 6.62 -16.12
CA PRO A 151 1.38 8.03 -16.44
C PRO A 151 -0.03 8.34 -16.98
N LYS A 152 -0.63 7.43 -17.76
CA LYS A 152 -1.99 7.61 -18.27
C LYS A 152 -3.02 7.67 -17.12
N TYR A 153 -2.98 6.69 -16.23
CA TYR A 153 -3.85 6.65 -15.05
C TYR A 153 -3.59 7.84 -14.12
N SER A 154 -2.33 8.17 -13.88
CA SER A 154 -1.96 9.29 -12.98
C SER A 154 -2.46 10.63 -13.52
N LYS A 155 -2.36 10.87 -14.82
CA LYS A 155 -2.89 12.09 -15.46
C LYS A 155 -4.41 12.17 -15.33
N GLU A 156 -5.11 11.05 -15.53
CA GLU A 156 -6.56 10.97 -15.34
C GLU A 156 -6.96 11.29 -13.90
N LEU A 157 -6.33 10.63 -12.93
CA LEU A 157 -6.54 10.87 -11.50
C LEU A 157 -6.25 12.34 -11.12
N PHE A 158 -5.14 12.89 -11.55
CA PHE A 158 -4.75 14.27 -11.22
C PHE A 158 -5.72 15.30 -11.81
N ARG A 159 -6.19 15.10 -13.05
CA ARG A 159 -7.25 15.97 -13.62
C ARG A 159 -8.53 15.94 -12.78
N ALA A 160 -8.95 14.74 -12.36
CA ALA A 160 -10.14 14.59 -11.55
C ALA A 160 -10.01 15.21 -10.14
N LEU A 161 -8.80 15.20 -9.55
CA LEU A 161 -8.51 15.76 -8.23
C LEU A 161 -8.53 17.30 -8.19
N ILE A 162 -8.30 17.99 -9.32
CA ILE A 162 -8.19 19.47 -9.38
C ILE A 162 -9.40 20.16 -8.69
N HIS A 163 -10.58 19.67 -8.95
CA HIS A 163 -11.84 20.28 -8.45
C HIS A 163 -12.02 20.11 -6.94
N LEU A 164 -11.35 19.15 -6.33
CA LEU A 164 -11.47 18.87 -4.90
C LEU A 164 -10.63 19.82 -4.03
N LYS A 165 -9.73 20.61 -4.62
CA LYS A 165 -8.88 21.61 -3.96
C LYS A 165 -8.15 21.07 -2.72
N LYS A 166 -7.74 19.79 -2.75
CA LYS A 166 -6.96 19.17 -1.69
C LYS A 166 -5.49 19.51 -1.84
N LYS A 167 -4.74 19.41 -0.72
CA LYS A 167 -3.28 19.33 -0.72
C LYS A 167 -2.90 17.91 -0.36
N TRP A 168 -1.92 17.35 -1.07
CA TRP A 168 -1.59 15.96 -0.88
C TRP A 168 -0.10 15.65 -0.98
N VAL A 169 0.27 14.54 -0.35
CA VAL A 169 1.62 13.94 -0.39
C VAL A 169 1.53 12.49 -0.83
N SER A 170 2.56 11.98 -1.46
CA SER A 170 2.66 10.57 -1.86
C SER A 170 4.10 10.15 -2.14
N GLN A 171 4.28 8.99 -2.76
CA GLN A 171 5.55 8.48 -3.25
C GLN A 171 5.49 8.32 -4.78
N GLY A 172 6.64 8.50 -5.41
CA GLY A 172 6.76 8.36 -6.86
C GLY A 172 8.20 8.04 -7.28
N THR A 173 8.43 8.00 -8.59
CA THR A 173 9.76 7.85 -9.15
C THR A 173 10.22 9.15 -9.81
N VAL A 174 11.53 9.36 -9.83
CA VAL A 174 12.15 10.53 -10.47
C VAL A 174 11.82 10.62 -11.96
N LYS A 175 11.49 9.50 -12.60
CA LYS A 175 11.09 9.42 -14.00
C LYS A 175 9.91 10.34 -14.37
N MET A 176 9.08 10.72 -13.39
CA MET A 176 8.00 11.70 -13.67
C MET A 176 8.55 13.06 -14.14
N ALA A 177 9.81 13.37 -13.84
CA ALA A 177 10.46 14.62 -14.28
C ALA A 177 10.59 14.75 -15.82
N GLU A 178 10.52 13.63 -16.54
CA GLU A 178 10.54 13.59 -18.00
C GLU A 178 9.18 13.93 -18.64
N ASP A 179 8.10 14.03 -17.83
CA ASP A 179 6.74 14.29 -18.30
C ASP A 179 6.21 15.63 -17.74
N GLU A 180 6.43 16.70 -18.49
CA GLU A 180 6.02 18.06 -18.09
C GLU A 180 4.53 18.19 -17.83
N GLU A 181 3.68 17.48 -18.59
CA GLU A 181 2.24 17.49 -18.38
C GLU A 181 1.88 16.85 -17.02
N LEU A 182 2.53 15.73 -16.68
CA LEU A 182 2.32 15.02 -15.41
C LEU A 182 2.71 15.91 -14.22
N ILE A 183 3.85 16.61 -14.30
CA ILE A 183 4.30 17.58 -13.29
C ILE A 183 3.29 18.71 -13.15
N SER A 184 2.88 19.33 -14.28
CA SER A 184 1.90 20.42 -14.28
C SER A 184 0.57 20.01 -13.66
N LEU A 185 0.07 18.80 -13.97
CA LEU A 185 -1.15 18.26 -13.40
C LEU A 185 -1.00 17.97 -11.90
N ALA A 186 0.12 17.40 -11.47
CA ALA A 186 0.39 17.17 -10.05
C ALA A 186 0.38 18.50 -9.27
N GLN A 187 1.00 19.54 -9.77
CA GLN A 187 0.96 20.87 -9.17
C GLN A 187 -0.48 21.42 -9.09
N LYS A 188 -1.20 21.41 -10.21
CA LYS A 188 -2.58 21.94 -10.30
C LYS A 188 -3.56 21.23 -9.39
N CYS A 189 -3.42 19.91 -9.22
CA CYS A 189 -4.27 19.13 -8.33
C CYS A 189 -3.84 19.16 -6.85
N GLY A 190 -2.77 19.92 -6.53
CA GLY A 190 -2.38 20.23 -5.16
C GLY A 190 -1.35 19.30 -4.54
N CYS A 191 -0.52 18.63 -5.34
CA CYS A 191 0.68 17.96 -4.85
C CYS A 191 1.60 18.96 -4.16
N ILE A 192 1.99 18.69 -2.92
CA ILE A 192 2.93 19.53 -2.17
C ILE A 192 4.26 18.82 -1.91
N SER A 193 4.26 17.49 -1.93
CA SER A 193 5.48 16.71 -1.74
C SER A 193 5.34 15.30 -2.33
N LEU A 194 6.42 14.82 -2.92
CA LEU A 194 6.60 13.42 -3.31
C LEU A 194 7.90 12.90 -2.71
N PHE A 195 7.81 11.75 -2.07
CA PHE A 195 8.99 10.98 -1.72
C PHE A 195 9.50 10.27 -2.96
N VAL A 196 10.72 10.54 -3.34
CA VAL A 196 11.37 9.99 -4.53
C VAL A 196 12.67 9.33 -4.14
N GLY A 197 12.82 8.05 -4.49
CA GLY A 197 14.05 7.31 -4.27
C GLY A 197 15.04 7.56 -5.41
N PHE A 198 16.16 8.21 -5.13
CA PHE A 198 17.28 8.33 -6.06
C PHE A 198 18.22 7.12 -5.96
N GLU A 199 18.42 6.63 -4.75
CA GLU A 199 19.27 5.50 -4.32
C GLU A 199 20.76 5.72 -4.61
N SER A 200 21.15 6.08 -5.83
CA SER A 200 22.53 6.34 -6.21
C SER A 200 22.60 7.38 -7.34
N VAL A 201 23.73 8.04 -7.43
CA VAL A 201 24.15 8.85 -8.58
C VAL A 201 25.17 8.11 -9.46
N ASN A 202 25.47 6.85 -9.16
CA ASN A 202 26.39 6.01 -9.93
C ASN A 202 25.59 5.01 -10.76
N GLU A 203 25.81 5.03 -12.09
CA GLU A 203 25.12 4.17 -13.06
C GLU A 203 25.28 2.68 -12.75
N MET A 204 26.49 2.23 -12.41
CA MET A 204 26.77 0.83 -12.11
C MET A 204 25.96 0.36 -10.90
N ASN A 205 25.84 1.20 -9.85
CA ASN A 205 25.03 0.87 -8.68
C ASN A 205 23.54 0.80 -9.04
N LEU A 206 23.06 1.71 -9.90
CA LEU A 206 21.66 1.68 -10.35
C LEU A 206 21.37 0.45 -11.22
N GLU A 207 22.33 0.02 -12.01
CA GLU A 207 22.25 -1.20 -12.81
C GLU A 207 22.16 -2.44 -11.90
N GLU A 208 23.06 -2.58 -10.94
CA GLU A 208 23.05 -3.66 -9.95
C GLU A 208 21.73 -3.71 -9.16
N MET A 209 21.16 -2.54 -8.83
CA MET A 209 19.88 -2.41 -8.15
C MET A 209 18.67 -2.63 -9.06
N HIS A 210 18.84 -2.86 -10.35
CA HIS A 210 17.78 -2.87 -11.37
C HIS A 210 16.95 -1.57 -11.37
N LYS A 211 17.64 -0.43 -11.28
CA LYS A 211 17.02 0.91 -11.21
C LYS A 211 17.52 1.88 -12.29
N GLN A 212 17.91 1.37 -13.45
CA GLN A 212 18.42 2.16 -14.58
C GLN A 212 17.40 3.16 -15.17
N PHE A 213 16.15 3.08 -14.76
CA PHE A 213 15.11 4.04 -15.13
C PHE A 213 15.22 5.40 -14.40
N ASN A 214 16.13 5.53 -13.43
CA ASN A 214 16.47 6.83 -12.87
C ASN A 214 17.37 7.57 -13.85
N PRO A 215 16.97 8.78 -14.33
CA PRO A 215 17.90 9.65 -15.07
C PRO A 215 19.01 10.13 -14.12
N ILE A 216 20.22 10.15 -14.62
CA ILE A 216 21.39 10.73 -13.94
C ILE A 216 21.67 12.09 -14.53
#